data_25cffbf767974c958ab1ea8af931b6d8
#
_entry.id   25cffbf767974c958ab1ea8af931b6d8
#
_cell.length_a   1.000
_cell.length_b   1.000
_cell.length_c   1.000
_cell.angle_alpha   90.00
_cell.angle_beta   90.00
_cell.angle_gamma   90.00
#
_symmetry.space_group_name_H-M   'P 1'
#
loop_
_entity.id
_entity.type
_entity.pdbx_description
1 polymer ?
#
loop_
_entity_poly.entity_id
_entity_poly.type
_entity_poly.pdbx_seq_one_letter_code
_entity_poly.pdbx_strand_id
1 'polypeptide(L)'
;MKKIKLEDILNEVCGVMGVDIEDVCGKSRKDFVVNARRIYCHTARKHTKESFERIGQVVGVDHATAIYHNNKVKDYQETTKGGFFEFERRHLDDMFSHVNNQEKAKRVRLVIKDLQLKIDVELAKLKLLEND
;
A
#
# COMPACT_ATOMS: atom_id res chain seq x y z
N MET A 1 5.70 -11.98 -8.42
CA MET A 1 5.81 -10.96 -7.34
C MET A 1 4.52 -10.18 -7.24
N LYS A 2 3.84 -10.29 -6.12
CA LYS A 2 2.62 -9.52 -5.90
C LYS A 2 2.96 -8.15 -5.34
N LYS A 3 3.01 -7.17 -6.22
CA LYS A 3 3.11 -5.78 -5.86
C LYS A 3 1.69 -5.22 -5.72
N ILE A 4 1.43 -4.44 -4.68
CA ILE A 4 0.12 -3.79 -4.52
C ILE A 4 -0.06 -2.79 -5.65
N LYS A 5 -1.13 -2.97 -6.43
CA LYS A 5 -1.46 -2.07 -7.54
C LYS A 5 -2.43 -1.00 -7.07
N LEU A 6 -2.33 0.19 -7.65
CA LEU A 6 -3.23 1.29 -7.32
C LEU A 6 -4.70 0.93 -7.60
N GLU A 7 -4.94 0.19 -8.68
CA GLU A 7 -6.29 -0.26 -9.05
C GLU A 7 -6.88 -1.20 -8.00
N ASP A 8 -6.04 -2.05 -7.40
CA ASP A 8 -6.48 -2.96 -6.32
C ASP A 8 -6.88 -2.16 -5.07
N ILE A 9 -6.13 -1.12 -4.74
CA ILE A 9 -6.46 -0.23 -3.62
C ILE A 9 -7.78 0.48 -3.90
N LEU A 10 -7.94 1.00 -5.11
CA LEU A 10 -9.18 1.69 -5.50
C LEU A 10 -10.40 0.76 -5.40
N ASN A 11 -10.29 -0.47 -5.88
CA ASN A 11 -11.36 -1.45 -5.81
C ASN A 11 -11.75 -1.74 -4.36
N GLU A 12 -10.78 -1.93 -3.49
CA GLU A 12 -11.07 -2.21 -2.07
C GLU A 12 -11.67 -1.00 -1.35
N VAL A 13 -11.17 0.21 -1.64
CA VAL A 13 -11.73 1.44 -1.07
C VAL A 13 -13.19 1.60 -1.49
N CYS A 14 -13.47 1.42 -2.77
CA CYS A 14 -14.85 1.53 -3.29
C CYS A 14 -15.76 0.49 -2.66
N GLY A 15 -15.28 -0.74 -2.48
CA GLY A 15 -16.05 -1.80 -1.83
C GLY A 15 -16.36 -1.49 -0.37
N VAL A 16 -15.36 -1.05 0.39
CA VAL A 16 -15.51 -0.73 1.81
C VAL A 16 -16.38 0.51 2.03
N MET A 17 -16.23 1.51 1.16
CA MET A 17 -16.99 2.77 1.27
C MET A 17 -18.39 2.68 0.63
N GLY A 18 -18.68 1.62 -0.10
CA GLY A 18 -19.96 1.46 -0.78
C GLY A 18 -20.19 2.45 -1.91
N VAL A 19 -19.15 2.75 -2.69
CA VAL A 19 -19.17 3.73 -3.78
C VAL A 19 -18.77 3.06 -5.09
N ASP A 20 -19.40 3.46 -6.20
CA ASP A 20 -19.04 2.94 -7.51
C ASP A 20 -17.71 3.53 -7.98
N ILE A 21 -16.88 2.68 -8.59
CA ILE A 21 -15.57 3.09 -9.14
C ILE A 21 -15.76 4.21 -10.17
N GLU A 22 -16.77 4.11 -11.02
CA GLU A 22 -17.05 5.12 -12.05
C GLU A 22 -17.27 6.50 -11.44
N ASP A 23 -17.99 6.57 -10.31
CA ASP A 23 -18.24 7.84 -9.61
C ASP A 23 -16.93 8.41 -9.03
N VAL A 24 -16.10 7.56 -8.44
CA VAL A 24 -14.82 7.98 -7.85
C VAL A 24 -13.86 8.48 -8.91
N CYS A 25 -13.82 7.84 -10.08
CA CYS A 25 -12.98 8.25 -11.20
C CYS A 25 -13.58 9.40 -12.01
N GLY A 26 -14.84 9.75 -11.75
CA GLY A 26 -15.54 10.82 -12.44
C GLY A 26 -15.42 12.16 -11.74
N LYS A 27 -16.30 13.08 -12.11
CA LYS A 27 -16.30 14.47 -11.60
C LYS A 27 -17.32 14.71 -10.50
N SER A 28 -17.87 13.65 -9.90
CA SER A 28 -18.87 13.81 -8.84
C SER A 28 -18.26 14.53 -7.63
N ARG A 29 -19.01 15.49 -7.10
CA ARG A 29 -18.65 16.25 -5.90
C ARG A 29 -19.51 15.87 -4.69
N LYS A 30 -20.27 14.78 -4.79
CA LYS A 30 -21.05 14.28 -3.66
C LYS A 30 -20.10 13.90 -2.52
N ASP A 31 -20.46 14.25 -1.30
CA ASP A 31 -19.61 14.08 -0.13
C ASP A 31 -19.05 12.66 0.02
N PHE A 32 -19.88 11.64 -0.14
CA PHE A 32 -19.44 10.26 0.01
C PHE A 32 -18.46 9.84 -1.10
N VAL A 33 -18.59 10.38 -2.30
CA VAL A 33 -17.66 10.12 -3.41
C VAL A 33 -16.33 10.82 -3.17
N VAL A 34 -16.37 12.07 -2.73
CA VAL A 34 -15.17 12.85 -2.40
C VAL A 34 -14.41 12.18 -1.25
N ASN A 35 -15.12 11.72 -0.24
CA ASN A 35 -14.51 11.01 0.89
C ASN A 35 -13.84 9.72 0.44
N ALA A 36 -14.42 8.98 -0.50
CA ALA A 36 -13.82 7.78 -1.06
C ALA A 36 -12.50 8.12 -1.80
N ARG A 37 -12.47 9.21 -2.60
CA ARG A 37 -11.23 9.66 -3.24
C ARG A 37 -10.16 10.03 -2.22
N ARG A 38 -10.53 10.70 -1.15
CA ARG A 38 -9.61 11.07 -0.06
C ARG A 38 -9.00 9.84 0.58
N ILE A 39 -9.83 8.87 0.93
CA ILE A 39 -9.38 7.61 1.52
C ILE A 39 -8.49 6.83 0.56
N TYR A 40 -8.85 6.78 -0.73
CA TYR A 40 -8.01 6.14 -1.74
C TYR A 40 -6.62 6.79 -1.81
N CYS A 41 -6.55 8.11 -1.92
CA CYS A 41 -5.27 8.81 -2.02
C CYS A 41 -4.41 8.58 -0.78
N HIS A 42 -5.01 8.61 0.39
CA HIS A 42 -4.31 8.37 1.66
C HIS A 42 -3.79 6.94 1.76
N THR A 43 -4.64 5.97 1.46
CA THR A 43 -4.29 4.54 1.53
C THR A 43 -3.20 4.19 0.50
N ALA A 44 -3.33 4.70 -0.72
CA ALA A 44 -2.35 4.49 -1.78
C ALA A 44 -0.99 5.04 -1.40
N ARG A 45 -0.93 6.24 -0.84
CA ARG A 45 0.34 6.84 -0.43
C ARG A 45 0.98 6.11 0.73
N LYS A 46 0.17 5.61 1.65
CA LYS A 46 0.65 4.88 2.83
C LYS A 46 1.23 3.49 2.46
N HIS A 47 0.62 2.79 1.52
CA HIS A 47 0.93 1.39 1.23
C HIS A 47 1.70 1.15 -0.06
N THR A 48 1.94 2.18 -0.87
CA THR A 48 2.74 2.09 -2.09
C THR A 48 3.82 3.16 -2.10
N LYS A 49 4.78 2.99 -3.00
CA LYS A 49 5.82 4.01 -3.24
C LYS A 49 5.48 4.86 -4.46
N GLU A 50 4.24 4.78 -4.93
CA GLU A 50 3.80 5.54 -6.09
C GLU A 50 3.75 7.03 -5.79
N SER A 51 4.05 7.84 -6.81
CA SER A 51 3.97 9.30 -6.70
C SER A 51 2.51 9.76 -6.61
N PHE A 52 2.30 10.95 -6.06
CA PHE A 52 0.96 11.55 -6.05
C PHE A 52 0.41 11.79 -7.46
N GLU A 53 1.28 12.02 -8.44
CA GLU A 53 0.88 12.11 -9.84
C GLU A 53 0.22 10.82 -10.32
N ARG A 54 0.87 9.67 -10.08
CA ARG A 54 0.35 8.36 -10.45
C ARG A 54 -0.92 8.02 -9.67
N ILE A 55 -0.91 8.27 -8.36
CA ILE A 55 -2.07 8.04 -7.49
C ILE A 55 -3.26 8.83 -8.00
N GLY A 56 -3.07 10.11 -8.32
CA GLY A 56 -4.13 10.99 -8.82
C GLY A 56 -4.66 10.57 -10.18
N GLN A 57 -3.79 10.12 -11.08
CA GLN A 57 -4.18 9.70 -12.44
C GLN A 57 -5.27 8.63 -12.43
N VAL A 58 -5.20 7.70 -11.51
CA VAL A 58 -6.16 6.58 -11.43
C VAL A 58 -7.59 7.09 -11.18
N VAL A 59 -7.73 8.17 -10.41
CA VAL A 59 -9.04 8.76 -10.09
C VAL A 59 -9.30 10.07 -10.85
N GLY A 60 -8.47 10.39 -11.82
CA GLY A 60 -8.69 11.53 -12.70
C GLY A 60 -8.44 12.89 -12.06
N VAL A 61 -7.54 12.98 -11.08
CA VAL A 61 -7.16 14.25 -10.45
C VAL A 61 -5.65 14.50 -10.62
N ASP A 62 -5.24 15.77 -10.52
CA ASP A 62 -3.82 16.11 -10.62
C ASP A 62 -3.09 15.80 -9.29
N HIS A 63 -1.76 15.92 -9.31
CA HIS A 63 -0.95 15.59 -8.13
C HIS A 63 -1.24 16.53 -6.95
N ALA A 64 -1.50 17.81 -7.21
CA ALA A 64 -1.82 18.77 -6.16
C ALA A 64 -3.12 18.41 -5.44
N THR A 65 -4.14 17.98 -6.20
CA THR A 65 -5.42 17.52 -5.65
C THR A 65 -5.22 16.22 -4.85
N ALA A 66 -4.40 15.29 -5.35
CA ALA A 66 -4.10 14.06 -4.62
C ALA A 66 -3.41 14.34 -3.29
N ILE A 67 -2.46 15.27 -3.26
CA ILE A 67 -1.79 15.73 -2.02
C ILE A 67 -2.82 16.34 -1.07
N TYR A 68 -3.70 17.19 -1.59
CA TYR A 68 -4.76 17.81 -0.80
C TYR A 68 -5.66 16.74 -0.14
N HIS A 69 -6.08 15.74 -0.89
CA HIS A 69 -6.91 14.66 -0.36
C HIS A 69 -6.20 13.88 0.74
N ASN A 70 -4.94 13.54 0.53
CA ASN A 70 -4.14 12.85 1.54
C ASN A 70 -4.03 13.67 2.83
N ASN A 71 -3.75 14.96 2.71
CA ASN A 71 -3.59 15.85 3.86
C ASN A 71 -4.91 16.06 4.60
N LYS A 72 -6.03 16.07 3.88
CA LYS A 72 -7.37 16.18 4.51
C LYS A 72 -7.67 14.99 5.40
N VAL A 73 -7.29 13.78 5.00
CA VAL A 73 -7.48 12.60 5.85
C VAL A 73 -6.66 12.74 7.13
N LYS A 74 -5.41 13.19 7.03
CA LYS A 74 -4.56 13.42 8.20
C LYS A 74 -5.16 14.47 9.14
N ASP A 75 -5.66 15.57 8.59
CA ASP A 75 -6.29 16.63 9.38
C ASP A 75 -7.53 16.11 10.11
N TYR A 76 -8.37 15.34 9.43
CA TYR A 76 -9.58 14.76 10.02
C TYR A 76 -9.25 13.73 11.09
N GLN A 77 -8.15 12.99 10.96
CA GLN A 77 -7.71 12.06 11.99
C GLN A 77 -7.40 12.76 13.30
N GLU A 78 -6.81 13.95 13.22
CA GLU A 78 -6.41 14.72 14.39
C GLU A 78 -7.59 15.48 15.04
N THR A 79 -8.56 15.91 14.23
CA THR A 79 -9.62 16.84 14.69
C THR A 79 -10.97 16.16 14.93
N THR A 80 -11.24 15.02 14.31
CA THR A 80 -12.53 14.35 14.41
C THR A 80 -12.50 13.32 15.53
N LYS A 81 -13.35 13.53 16.54
CA LYS A 81 -13.49 12.59 17.65
C LYS A 81 -14.07 11.27 17.14
N GLY A 82 -13.34 10.18 17.34
CA GLY A 82 -13.72 8.86 16.80
C GLY A 82 -13.10 8.53 15.44
N GLY A 83 -12.42 9.51 14.83
CA GLY A 83 -11.70 9.32 13.58
C GLY A 83 -12.55 9.43 12.31
N PHE A 84 -11.95 9.91 11.24
CA PHE A 84 -12.57 10.02 9.91
C PHE A 84 -12.55 8.65 9.25
N PHE A 85 -13.71 7.99 9.16
CA PHE A 85 -13.84 6.63 8.60
C PHE A 85 -12.81 5.67 9.20
N GLU A 86 -12.65 5.69 10.51
CA GLU A 86 -11.61 4.92 11.21
C GLU A 86 -11.75 3.43 10.99
N PHE A 87 -12.96 2.89 11.04
CA PHE A 87 -13.22 1.47 10.83
C PHE A 87 -12.78 1.04 9.43
N GLU A 88 -13.20 1.78 8.41
CA GLU A 88 -12.90 1.51 7.01
C GLU A 88 -11.40 1.64 6.74
N ARG A 89 -10.76 2.69 7.25
CA ARG A 89 -9.32 2.89 7.09
C ARG A 89 -8.50 1.82 7.80
N ARG A 90 -8.93 1.41 8.97
CA ARG A 90 -8.26 0.35 9.73
C ARG A 90 -8.33 -0.98 8.98
N HIS A 91 -9.49 -1.31 8.41
CA HIS A 91 -9.67 -2.51 7.60
C HIS A 91 -8.74 -2.51 6.38
N LEU A 92 -8.66 -1.38 5.68
CA LEU A 92 -7.77 -1.22 4.52
C LEU A 92 -6.30 -1.34 4.90
N ASP A 93 -5.91 -0.68 6.00
CA ASP A 93 -4.54 -0.73 6.50
C ASP A 93 -4.13 -2.15 6.88
N ASP A 94 -4.99 -2.89 7.56
CA ASP A 94 -4.71 -4.28 7.94
C ASP A 94 -4.52 -5.16 6.71
N MET A 95 -5.39 -5.00 5.72
CA MET A 95 -5.33 -5.77 4.46
C MET A 95 -4.02 -5.55 3.73
N PHE A 96 -3.65 -4.29 3.48
CA PHE A 96 -2.47 -3.95 2.68
C PHE A 96 -1.16 -4.10 3.45
N SER A 97 -1.15 -3.89 4.75
CA SER A 97 0.00 -4.15 5.61
C SER A 97 0.35 -5.63 5.62
N HIS A 98 -0.66 -6.50 5.65
CA HIS A 98 -0.45 -7.95 5.61
C HIS A 98 0.25 -8.37 4.31
N VAL A 99 -0.21 -7.86 3.16
CA VAL A 99 0.43 -8.15 1.86
C VAL A 99 1.88 -7.66 1.84
N ASN A 100 2.14 -6.44 2.31
CA ASN A 100 3.51 -5.90 2.37
C ASN A 100 4.41 -6.73 3.28
N ASN A 101 3.90 -7.19 4.42
CA ASN A 101 4.66 -8.01 5.36
C ASN A 101 4.99 -9.37 4.77
N GLN A 102 4.07 -9.98 4.03
CA GLN A 102 4.33 -11.23 3.32
C GLN A 102 5.42 -11.08 2.27
N GLU A 103 5.42 -9.99 1.50
CA GLU A 103 6.47 -9.72 0.52
C GLU A 103 7.83 -9.51 1.19
N LYS A 104 7.86 -8.77 2.29
CA LYS A 104 9.10 -8.58 3.08
C LYS A 104 9.63 -9.92 3.61
N ALA A 105 8.74 -10.76 4.14
CA ALA A 105 9.12 -12.08 4.64
C ALA A 105 9.71 -12.96 3.53
N LYS A 106 9.14 -12.93 2.34
CA LYS A 106 9.67 -13.63 1.17
C LYS A 106 11.09 -13.19 0.83
N ARG A 107 11.32 -11.89 0.80
CA ARG A 107 12.65 -11.33 0.50
C ARG A 107 13.69 -11.76 1.52
N VAL A 108 13.33 -11.72 2.79
CA VAL A 108 14.22 -12.15 3.88
C VAL A 108 14.56 -13.63 3.76
N ARG A 109 13.57 -14.49 3.46
CA ARG A 109 13.82 -15.92 3.26
C ARG A 109 14.77 -16.19 2.11
N LEU A 110 14.66 -15.44 1.00
CA LEU A 110 15.58 -15.59 -0.14
C LEU A 110 17.01 -15.20 0.24
N VAL A 111 17.18 -14.12 1.00
CA VAL A 111 18.50 -13.69 1.48
C VAL A 111 19.11 -14.77 2.39
N ILE A 112 18.33 -15.31 3.31
CA ILE A 112 18.80 -16.37 4.21
C ILE A 112 19.25 -17.60 3.40
N LYS A 113 18.47 -18.00 2.42
CA LYS A 113 18.81 -19.14 1.55
C LYS A 113 20.12 -18.91 0.80
N ASP A 114 20.32 -17.72 0.24
CA ASP A 114 21.53 -17.35 -0.46
C ASP A 114 22.76 -17.39 0.47
N LEU A 115 22.62 -16.87 1.68
CA LEU A 115 23.68 -16.89 2.68
C LEU A 115 24.04 -18.32 3.12
N GLN A 116 23.03 -19.20 3.26
CA GLN A 116 23.26 -20.60 3.59
C GLN A 116 24.05 -21.32 2.50
N LEU A 117 23.75 -21.05 1.23
CA LEU A 117 24.51 -21.61 0.11
C LEU A 117 25.97 -21.16 0.14
N LYS A 118 26.22 -19.89 0.44
CA LYS A 118 27.59 -19.37 0.54
C LYS A 118 28.35 -20.03 1.69
N ILE A 119 27.71 -20.24 2.83
CA ILE A 119 28.31 -20.91 3.97
C ILE A 119 28.65 -22.37 3.60
N ASP A 120 27.74 -23.08 2.94
CA ASP A 120 27.96 -24.48 2.54
C ASP A 120 29.15 -24.61 1.60
N VAL A 121 29.30 -23.67 0.64
CA VAL A 121 30.45 -23.66 -0.26
C VAL A 121 31.76 -23.46 0.50
N GLU A 122 31.79 -22.52 1.44
CA GLU A 122 33.00 -22.27 2.23
C GLU A 122 33.35 -23.45 3.14
N LEU A 123 32.34 -24.12 3.74
CA LEU A 123 32.56 -25.32 4.54
C LEU A 123 33.12 -26.46 3.71
N ALA A 124 32.65 -26.64 2.47
CA ALA A 124 33.17 -27.66 1.56
C ALA A 124 34.66 -27.40 1.24
N LYS A 125 35.03 -26.15 1.00
CA LYS A 125 36.42 -25.73 0.79
C LYS A 125 37.30 -26.04 2.00
N LEU A 126 36.80 -25.76 3.19
CA LEU A 126 37.51 -26.03 4.43
C LEU A 126 37.78 -27.51 4.61
N LYS A 127 36.78 -28.34 4.35
CA LYS A 127 36.94 -29.83 4.41
C LYS A 127 38.02 -30.32 3.45
N LEU A 128 38.06 -29.79 2.23
CA LEU A 128 39.09 -30.17 1.26
C LEU A 128 40.48 -29.80 1.75
N LEU A 129 40.63 -28.65 2.37
CA LEU A 129 41.92 -28.22 2.91
C LEU A 129 42.34 -29.03 4.13
N GLU A 130 41.42 -29.44 4.98
CA GLU A 130 41.70 -30.26 6.17
C GLU A 130 42.08 -31.68 5.84
N ASN A 131 41.62 -32.23 4.72
CA ASN A 131 41.86 -33.59 4.30
C ASN A 131 43.19 -33.77 3.53
N ASP A 132 43.88 -32.71 3.24
CA ASP A 132 45.22 -32.73 2.66
C ASP A 132 46.26 -32.80 3.79
#